data_e7a873b63c4bcc36c005707eef54a958
#
_entry.id   e7a873b63c4bcc36c005707eef54a958
#
_cell.length_a   1.000
_cell.length_b   1.000
_cell.length_c   1.000
_cell.angle_alpha   90.00
_cell.angle_beta   90.00
_cell.angle_gamma   90.00
#
_symmetry.space_group_name_H-M   'P 1'
#
loop_
_entity.id
_entity.type
_entity.pdbx_description
1 polymer ?
#
loop_
_entity_poly.entity_id
_entity_poly.type
_entity_poly.pdbx_seq_one_letter_code
_entity_poly.pdbx_strand_id
1 'polypeptide(L)'
;MRRILAAVLTLAASPALAQEREYCPERPGLDTPACIVDRGRVSVETSLLDWTLDRQPNSRTDTILIGDTLVRVGVDDTVEARIGWTPYGHQRVRDRQTGAVDAVGQSGDVSFGLKASLHNPDGSGLSVAALPYVTLPVGGSRIGGGAVGAGLLIPVTYALGDTVQLDATPEIDAQPNAERSGRHLRYSVAGGATVELTKSLSAALEGQVIRDRDPDDRTTQTFAAVSLAWQARDDLQLDAICVAGLNAAAPDVQLAFGVSRRF
;
A
#
# COMPACT_ATOMS: atom_id res chain seq x y z
N MET A 1 14.70 -70.07 -23.92
CA MET A 1 14.18 -68.75 -24.25
C MET A 1 13.57 -68.10 -22.97
N ARG A 2 14.31 -67.25 -22.28
CA ARG A 2 13.86 -66.57 -21.06
C ARG A 2 13.34 -65.20 -21.47
N ARG A 3 12.07 -64.93 -21.24
CA ARG A 3 11.47 -63.61 -21.43
C ARG A 3 11.67 -62.79 -20.14
N ILE A 4 12.48 -61.73 -20.20
CA ILE A 4 12.64 -60.74 -19.14
C ILE A 4 11.48 -59.75 -19.30
N LEU A 5 10.59 -59.70 -18.29
CA LEU A 5 9.54 -58.70 -18.19
C LEU A 5 10.14 -57.47 -17.48
N ALA A 6 10.36 -56.38 -18.20
CA ALA A 6 10.76 -55.10 -17.62
C ALA A 6 9.50 -54.40 -17.13
N ALA A 7 9.35 -54.28 -15.81
CA ALA A 7 8.33 -53.45 -15.17
C ALA A 7 8.80 -52.00 -15.19
N VAL A 8 8.15 -51.15 -15.99
CA VAL A 8 8.35 -49.69 -15.94
C VAL A 8 7.53 -49.15 -14.78
N LEU A 9 8.20 -48.78 -13.70
CA LEU A 9 7.60 -48.03 -12.60
C LEU A 9 7.46 -46.58 -13.05
N THR A 10 6.26 -46.15 -13.43
CA THR A 10 5.91 -44.75 -13.59
C THR A 10 5.71 -44.13 -12.20
N LEU A 11 6.70 -43.41 -11.72
CA LEU A 11 6.51 -42.48 -10.58
C LEU A 11 5.56 -41.37 -11.06
N ALA A 12 4.30 -41.45 -10.67
CA ALA A 12 3.39 -40.36 -10.72
C ALA A 12 3.84 -39.37 -9.60
N ALA A 13 4.60 -38.36 -9.94
CA ALA A 13 4.82 -37.21 -9.07
C ALA A 13 3.46 -36.52 -8.92
N SER A 14 2.77 -36.75 -7.81
CA SER A 14 1.65 -35.94 -7.40
C SER A 14 2.20 -34.52 -7.23
N PRO A 15 1.60 -33.46 -7.85
CA PRO A 15 1.94 -32.12 -7.50
C PRO A 15 1.65 -31.99 -6.00
N ALA A 16 2.68 -31.72 -5.20
CA ALA A 16 2.47 -31.24 -3.83
C ALA A 16 1.63 -29.98 -3.99
N LEU A 17 0.37 -30.03 -3.55
CA LEU A 17 -0.44 -28.82 -3.39
C LEU A 17 0.32 -28.00 -2.34
N ALA A 18 1.03 -26.98 -2.78
CA ALA A 18 1.61 -26.00 -1.87
C ALA A 18 0.44 -25.46 -1.04
N GLN A 19 0.58 -25.50 0.28
CA GLN A 19 -0.42 -24.96 1.18
C GLN A 19 -0.53 -23.47 0.86
N GLU A 20 -1.73 -23.02 0.51
CA GLU A 20 -2.00 -21.61 0.20
C GLU A 20 -1.73 -20.78 1.46
N ARG A 21 -0.98 -19.69 1.31
CA ARG A 21 -0.67 -18.76 2.40
C ARG A 21 -1.95 -18.05 2.84
N GLU A 22 -1.94 -17.60 4.08
CA GLU A 22 -2.99 -16.73 4.58
C GLU A 22 -3.09 -15.46 3.71
N TYR A 23 -4.31 -14.98 3.48
CA TYR A 23 -4.51 -13.79 2.67
C TYR A 23 -4.01 -12.55 3.44
N CYS A 24 -3.07 -11.86 2.85
CA CYS A 24 -2.38 -10.73 3.45
C CYS A 24 -2.48 -9.50 2.52
N PRO A 25 -3.63 -8.78 2.52
CA PRO A 25 -3.76 -7.53 1.79
C PRO A 25 -2.91 -6.43 2.44
N GLU A 26 -2.59 -5.37 1.67
CA GLU A 26 -1.89 -4.19 2.18
C GLU A 26 -2.85 -3.15 2.76
N ARG A 27 -4.11 -3.27 2.43
CA ARG A 27 -5.18 -2.45 3.02
C ARG A 27 -5.75 -3.10 4.28
N PRO A 28 -6.27 -2.29 5.25
CA PRO A 28 -6.00 -0.86 5.40
C PRO A 28 -4.67 -0.63 6.11
N GLY A 29 -3.92 0.42 5.77
CA GLY A 29 -2.68 0.69 6.49
C GLY A 29 -1.92 1.91 5.95
N LEU A 30 -1.11 2.52 6.81
CA LEU A 30 -0.07 3.48 6.45
C LEU A 30 1.22 2.77 6.06
N ASP A 31 1.44 1.60 6.59
CA ASP A 31 2.57 0.73 6.28
C ASP A 31 2.24 -0.29 5.17
N THR A 32 3.22 -1.11 4.85
CA THR A 32 3.12 -2.18 3.87
C THR A 32 3.61 -3.46 4.55
N PRO A 33 2.79 -4.52 4.67
CA PRO A 33 3.22 -5.78 5.25
C PRO A 33 4.26 -6.49 4.35
N ALA A 34 5.13 -7.30 4.96
CA ALA A 34 6.23 -7.97 4.25
C ALA A 34 5.81 -9.20 3.43
N CYS A 35 4.58 -9.69 3.58
CA CYS A 35 4.06 -10.88 2.91
C CYS A 35 3.99 -10.72 1.38
N ILE A 36 4.09 -11.84 0.67
CA ILE A 36 4.04 -11.95 -0.80
C ILE A 36 2.78 -12.73 -1.20
N VAL A 37 2.11 -12.29 -2.25
CA VAL A 37 0.99 -13.02 -2.87
C VAL A 37 1.51 -14.35 -3.45
N ASP A 38 0.77 -15.44 -3.24
CA ASP A 38 1.14 -16.77 -3.74
C ASP A 38 1.34 -16.78 -5.24
N ARG A 39 2.29 -17.61 -5.70
CA ARG A 39 2.61 -17.77 -7.11
C ARG A 39 1.36 -18.09 -7.94
N GLY A 40 1.13 -17.28 -8.98
CA GLY A 40 -0.01 -17.43 -9.90
C GLY A 40 -1.33 -16.90 -9.35
N ARG A 41 -1.36 -16.39 -8.10
CA ARG A 41 -2.52 -15.70 -7.54
C ARG A 41 -2.46 -14.20 -7.85
N VAL A 42 -3.64 -13.58 -7.82
CA VAL A 42 -3.82 -12.15 -8.02
C VAL A 42 -4.57 -11.57 -6.83
N SER A 43 -4.06 -10.51 -6.22
CA SER A 43 -4.79 -9.67 -5.27
C SER A 43 -5.19 -8.37 -5.94
N VAL A 44 -6.43 -7.97 -5.78
CA VAL A 44 -6.94 -6.65 -6.20
C VAL A 44 -7.46 -5.94 -4.95
N GLU A 45 -6.87 -4.80 -4.66
CA GLU A 45 -7.14 -4.00 -3.47
C GLU A 45 -7.59 -2.61 -3.92
N THR A 46 -8.81 -2.21 -3.57
CA THR A 46 -9.41 -0.98 -4.10
C THR A 46 -9.96 -0.12 -2.98
N SER A 47 -9.56 1.15 -2.93
CA SER A 47 -10.25 2.17 -2.16
C SER A 47 -11.54 2.56 -2.88
N LEU A 48 -12.67 2.20 -2.32
CA LEU A 48 -13.98 2.58 -2.87
C LEU A 48 -14.19 4.08 -2.75
N LEU A 49 -13.75 4.64 -1.62
CA LEU A 49 -13.77 6.07 -1.33
C LEU A 49 -12.59 6.38 -0.40
N ASP A 50 -11.86 7.43 -0.75
CA ASP A 50 -10.85 8.04 0.10
C ASP A 50 -11.08 9.55 0.10
N TRP A 51 -11.32 10.13 1.26
CA TRP A 51 -11.50 11.56 1.44
C TRP A 51 -10.45 12.12 2.38
N THR A 52 -9.74 13.14 1.91
CA THR A 52 -8.73 13.87 2.68
C THR A 52 -9.13 15.32 2.81
N LEU A 53 -9.04 15.84 4.02
CA LEU A 53 -9.22 17.24 4.37
C LEU A 53 -7.88 17.84 4.82
N ASP A 54 -7.51 18.95 4.20
CA ASP A 54 -6.36 19.78 4.60
C ASP A 54 -6.80 21.23 4.80
N ARG A 55 -6.57 21.75 6.01
CA ARG A 55 -6.91 23.13 6.39
C ARG A 55 -5.65 23.90 6.71
N GLN A 56 -5.26 24.75 5.80
CA GLN A 56 -4.19 25.71 5.99
C GLN A 56 -4.75 27.09 6.41
N PRO A 57 -3.94 28.02 6.92
CA PRO A 57 -4.41 29.36 7.32
C PRO A 57 -5.24 30.06 6.25
N ASN A 58 -4.83 29.97 4.99
CA ASN A 58 -5.44 30.69 3.85
C ASN A 58 -6.29 29.79 2.95
N SER A 59 -6.27 28.49 3.11
CA SER A 59 -6.98 27.55 2.23
C SER A 59 -7.64 26.41 2.97
N ARG A 60 -8.65 25.82 2.32
CA ARG A 60 -9.20 24.51 2.65
C ARG A 60 -9.18 23.67 1.38
N THR A 61 -8.56 22.52 1.46
CA THR A 61 -8.52 21.52 0.39
C THR A 61 -9.29 20.28 0.81
N ASP A 62 -10.26 19.89 0.00
CA ASP A 62 -10.95 18.61 0.08
C ASP A 62 -10.53 17.79 -1.14
N THR A 63 -9.94 16.62 -0.93
CA THR A 63 -9.57 15.68 -1.99
C THR A 63 -10.36 14.40 -1.83
N ILE A 64 -10.96 13.90 -2.89
CA ILE A 64 -11.69 12.63 -2.94
C ILE A 64 -11.06 11.77 -4.01
N LEU A 65 -10.66 10.54 -3.68
CA LEU A 65 -10.23 9.53 -4.64
C LEU A 65 -11.27 8.41 -4.68
N ILE A 66 -11.55 7.91 -5.87
CA ILE A 66 -12.50 6.82 -6.11
C ILE A 66 -11.82 5.75 -6.95
N GLY A 67 -11.83 4.52 -6.45
CA GLY A 67 -11.27 3.39 -7.16
C GLY A 67 -9.74 3.37 -7.16
N ASP A 68 -9.07 4.02 -6.18
CA ASP A 68 -7.63 3.89 -6.03
C ASP A 68 -7.29 2.42 -5.81
N THR A 69 -6.63 1.81 -6.79
CA THR A 69 -6.51 0.37 -6.93
C THR A 69 -5.06 -0.07 -7.00
N LEU A 70 -4.73 -1.08 -6.24
CA LEU A 70 -3.49 -1.85 -6.30
C LEU A 70 -3.81 -3.27 -6.78
N VAL A 71 -3.14 -3.71 -7.85
CA VAL A 71 -3.14 -5.11 -8.30
C VAL A 71 -1.78 -5.70 -7.98
N ARG A 72 -1.78 -6.84 -7.29
CA ARG A 72 -0.59 -7.60 -6.92
C ARG A 72 -0.68 -8.98 -7.57
N VAL A 73 0.39 -9.43 -8.18
CA VAL A 73 0.46 -10.72 -8.89
C VAL A 73 1.67 -11.50 -8.39
N GLY A 74 1.46 -12.67 -7.80
CA GLY A 74 2.53 -13.57 -7.40
C GLY A 74 3.26 -14.15 -8.62
N VAL A 75 4.51 -13.75 -8.83
CA VAL A 75 5.35 -14.20 -9.95
C VAL A 75 6.00 -15.54 -9.62
N ASP A 76 6.55 -15.64 -8.42
CA ASP A 76 7.09 -16.87 -7.85
C ASP A 76 6.85 -16.90 -6.33
N ASP A 77 7.48 -17.84 -5.62
CA ASP A 77 7.27 -18.02 -4.18
C ASP A 77 7.85 -16.89 -3.32
N THR A 78 8.63 -15.98 -3.90
CA THR A 78 9.35 -14.91 -3.21
C THR A 78 9.19 -13.54 -3.85
N VAL A 79 8.55 -13.44 -5.02
CA VAL A 79 8.41 -12.20 -5.78
C VAL A 79 6.98 -11.98 -6.24
N GLU A 80 6.46 -10.79 -6.02
CA GLU A 80 5.22 -10.30 -6.63
C GLU A 80 5.47 -9.05 -7.48
N ALA A 81 4.74 -8.95 -8.58
CA ALA A 81 4.65 -7.73 -9.40
C ALA A 81 3.43 -6.92 -8.96
N ARG A 82 3.54 -5.59 -9.05
CA ARG A 82 2.53 -4.66 -8.57
C ARG A 82 2.25 -3.57 -9.59
N ILE A 83 1.00 -3.20 -9.70
CA ILE A 83 0.55 -2.02 -10.44
C ILE A 83 -0.50 -1.27 -9.62
N GLY A 84 -0.29 0.02 -9.43
CA GLY A 84 -1.23 0.92 -8.75
C GLY A 84 -1.74 2.00 -9.68
N TRP A 85 -3.02 2.38 -9.53
CA TRP A 85 -3.62 3.47 -10.31
C TRP A 85 -4.87 4.02 -9.63
N THR A 86 -4.99 5.36 -9.65
CA THR A 86 -6.20 6.08 -9.23
C THR A 86 -6.97 6.53 -10.48
N PRO A 87 -8.06 5.87 -10.87
CA PRO A 87 -8.81 6.22 -12.09
C PRO A 87 -9.50 7.57 -11.98
N TYR A 88 -9.93 7.98 -10.77
CA TYR A 88 -10.59 9.26 -10.58
C TYR A 88 -10.25 9.88 -9.23
N GLY A 89 -9.84 11.14 -9.26
CA GLY A 89 -9.70 12.00 -8.08
C GLY A 89 -10.38 13.35 -8.35
N HIS A 90 -10.96 13.91 -7.30
CA HIS A 90 -11.55 15.26 -7.31
C HIS A 90 -10.94 16.07 -6.20
N GLN A 91 -10.28 17.18 -6.54
CA GLN A 91 -9.74 18.13 -5.58
C GLN A 91 -10.49 19.45 -5.66
N ARG A 92 -10.91 19.96 -4.50
CA ARG A 92 -11.56 21.25 -4.33
C ARG A 92 -10.77 22.07 -3.34
N VAL A 93 -10.24 23.21 -3.82
CA VAL A 93 -9.51 24.18 -3.01
C VAL A 93 -10.39 25.43 -2.82
N ARG A 94 -10.59 25.84 -1.59
CA ARG A 94 -11.29 27.09 -1.25
C ARG A 94 -10.31 28.04 -0.58
N ASP A 95 -10.14 29.22 -1.18
CA ASP A 95 -9.47 30.35 -0.54
C ASP A 95 -10.34 30.87 0.62
N ARG A 96 -9.78 30.96 1.82
CA ARG A 96 -10.52 31.35 3.03
C ARG A 96 -10.67 32.86 3.18
N GLN A 97 -9.86 33.66 2.47
CA GLN A 97 -9.91 35.13 2.52
C GLN A 97 -10.92 35.67 1.53
N THR A 98 -10.88 35.19 0.30
CA THR A 98 -11.74 35.66 -0.80
C THR A 98 -13.02 34.84 -0.96
N GLY A 99 -13.04 33.61 -0.45
CA GLY A 99 -14.11 32.65 -0.66
C GLY A 99 -14.09 32.00 -2.05
N ALA A 100 -13.10 32.32 -2.90
CA ALA A 100 -12.95 31.74 -4.22
C ALA A 100 -12.76 30.23 -4.14
N VAL A 101 -13.30 29.51 -5.12
CA VAL A 101 -13.23 28.04 -5.19
C VAL A 101 -12.63 27.64 -6.54
N ASP A 102 -11.61 26.81 -6.48
CA ASP A 102 -11.04 26.09 -7.63
C ASP A 102 -11.30 24.59 -7.43
N ALA A 103 -11.79 23.90 -8.46
CA ALA A 103 -12.09 22.48 -8.38
C ALA A 103 -11.73 21.80 -9.70
N VAL A 104 -11.14 20.58 -9.58
CA VAL A 104 -10.71 19.81 -10.74
C VAL A 104 -10.93 18.31 -10.49
N GLY A 105 -11.36 17.60 -11.52
CA GLY A 105 -11.42 16.13 -11.55
C GLY A 105 -10.38 15.59 -12.52
N GLN A 106 -9.54 14.67 -12.07
CA GLN A 106 -8.44 14.09 -12.86
C GLN A 106 -8.19 12.63 -12.41
N SER A 107 -7.48 11.85 -13.24
CA SER A 107 -6.89 10.60 -12.78
C SER A 107 -5.57 10.85 -12.05
N GLY A 108 -5.16 9.92 -11.21
CA GLY A 108 -3.82 9.86 -10.64
C GLY A 108 -2.82 9.17 -11.57
N ASP A 109 -1.61 9.08 -11.10
CA ASP A 109 -0.48 8.44 -11.78
C ASP A 109 -0.56 6.91 -11.71
N VAL A 110 0.18 6.22 -12.57
CA VAL A 110 0.35 4.78 -12.51
C VAL A 110 1.67 4.45 -11.83
N SER A 111 1.64 3.55 -10.86
CA SER A 111 2.83 3.00 -10.22
C SER A 111 3.08 1.56 -10.64
N PHE A 112 4.35 1.19 -10.75
CA PHE A 112 4.82 -0.19 -10.95
C PHE A 112 5.84 -0.52 -9.87
N GLY A 113 5.74 -1.71 -9.30
CA GLY A 113 6.68 -2.18 -8.28
C GLY A 113 6.93 -3.67 -8.40
N LEU A 114 8.04 -4.09 -7.82
CA LEU A 114 8.37 -5.50 -7.59
C LEU A 114 8.67 -5.67 -6.10
N LYS A 115 7.89 -6.49 -5.41
CA LYS A 115 8.15 -6.81 -4.01
C LYS A 115 8.83 -8.17 -3.93
N ALA A 116 10.03 -8.19 -3.39
CA ALA A 116 10.82 -9.39 -3.22
C ALA A 116 10.96 -9.70 -1.73
N SER A 117 10.55 -10.89 -1.29
CA SER A 117 10.81 -11.37 0.05
C SER A 117 12.30 -11.63 0.24
N LEU A 118 12.88 -11.03 1.26
CA LEU A 118 14.26 -11.26 1.69
C LEU A 118 14.31 -12.30 2.81
N HIS A 119 13.24 -12.41 3.57
CA HIS A 119 13.09 -13.38 4.64
C HIS A 119 11.60 -13.64 4.88
N ASN A 120 11.23 -14.92 4.92
CA ASN A 120 9.91 -15.43 5.32
C ASN A 120 8.73 -14.78 4.56
N PRO A 121 8.43 -15.27 3.35
CA PRO A 121 7.47 -14.63 2.44
C PRO A 121 5.99 -14.76 2.85
N ASP A 122 5.67 -15.55 3.87
CA ASP A 122 4.30 -15.81 4.33
C ASP A 122 3.81 -14.85 5.41
N GLY A 123 4.69 -13.98 5.93
CA GLY A 123 4.33 -13.04 7.00
C GLY A 123 4.42 -13.62 8.41
N SER A 124 4.72 -14.90 8.58
CA SER A 124 4.84 -15.53 9.89
C SER A 124 6.17 -15.19 10.58
N GLY A 125 6.18 -15.01 11.90
CA GLY A 125 7.38 -14.62 12.64
C GLY A 125 7.98 -13.30 12.13
N LEU A 126 9.31 -13.24 11.99
CA LEU A 126 9.99 -12.11 11.36
C LEU A 126 9.97 -12.29 9.85
N SER A 127 9.39 -11.35 9.14
CA SER A 127 9.35 -11.29 7.67
C SER A 127 9.92 -9.97 7.19
N VAL A 128 10.68 -9.99 6.11
CA VAL A 128 11.31 -8.79 5.52
C VAL A 128 11.21 -8.86 4.00
N ALA A 129 10.86 -7.74 3.38
CA ALA A 129 10.83 -7.62 1.93
C ALA A 129 11.52 -6.34 1.45
N ALA A 130 11.82 -6.28 0.17
CA ALA A 130 12.26 -5.07 -0.53
C ALA A 130 11.28 -4.79 -1.67
N LEU A 131 10.87 -3.53 -1.80
CA LEU A 131 9.90 -3.08 -2.81
C LEU A 131 10.41 -1.82 -3.52
N PRO A 132 11.27 -1.95 -4.53
CA PRO A 132 11.53 -0.87 -5.48
C PRO A 132 10.27 -0.59 -6.31
N TYR A 133 10.02 0.69 -6.58
CA TYR A 133 8.90 1.11 -7.43
C TYR A 133 9.24 2.34 -8.28
N VAL A 134 8.44 2.55 -9.31
CA VAL A 134 8.44 3.74 -10.17
C VAL A 134 7.01 4.23 -10.37
N THR A 135 6.82 5.55 -10.36
CA THR A 135 5.55 6.20 -10.68
C THR A 135 5.68 6.98 -11.98
N LEU A 136 4.75 6.76 -12.91
CA LEU A 136 4.71 7.41 -14.21
C LEU A 136 3.61 8.49 -14.23
N PRO A 137 3.90 9.71 -14.72
CA PRO A 137 2.99 10.84 -14.69
C PRO A 137 1.95 10.75 -15.83
N VAL A 138 1.07 9.76 -15.77
CA VAL A 138 -0.03 9.58 -16.72
C VAL A 138 -1.29 10.32 -16.30
N GLY A 139 -1.37 10.74 -15.04
CA GLY A 139 -2.48 11.46 -14.44
C GLY A 139 -2.35 12.97 -14.53
N GLY A 140 -3.38 13.66 -14.05
CA GLY A 140 -3.35 15.11 -13.91
C GLY A 140 -2.58 15.55 -12.66
N SER A 141 -1.87 16.65 -12.73
CA SER A 141 -0.92 17.13 -11.72
C SER A 141 -1.52 17.54 -10.35
N ARG A 142 -2.85 17.57 -10.23
CA ARG A 142 -3.53 17.84 -8.95
C ARG A 142 -3.78 16.57 -8.13
N ILE A 143 -3.87 15.42 -8.82
CA ILE A 143 -4.09 14.09 -8.22
C ILE A 143 -2.82 13.25 -8.36
N GLY A 144 -2.13 13.32 -9.52
CA GLY A 144 -0.82 12.73 -9.71
C GLY A 144 0.33 13.68 -9.40
N GLY A 145 1.56 13.19 -9.30
CA GLY A 145 2.77 13.99 -9.04
C GLY A 145 3.24 14.80 -10.25
N GLY A 146 2.72 14.52 -11.46
CA GLY A 146 3.06 15.24 -12.69
C GLY A 146 4.48 15.06 -13.21
N ALA A 147 5.28 14.19 -12.62
CA ALA A 147 6.61 13.79 -13.05
C ALA A 147 6.94 12.38 -12.58
N VAL A 148 7.90 11.72 -13.23
CA VAL A 148 8.34 10.37 -12.84
C VAL A 148 8.89 10.40 -11.42
N GLY A 149 8.39 9.54 -10.53
CA GLY A 149 8.91 9.27 -9.19
C GLY A 149 9.57 7.88 -9.15
N ALA A 150 10.44 7.64 -8.18
CA ALA A 150 10.97 6.32 -7.89
C ALA A 150 11.33 6.20 -6.41
N GLY A 151 11.17 5.03 -5.84
CA GLY A 151 11.47 4.81 -4.44
C GLY A 151 11.74 3.35 -4.11
N LEU A 152 12.07 3.14 -2.85
CA LEU A 152 12.31 1.83 -2.25
C LEU A 152 11.68 1.79 -0.86
N LEU A 153 10.81 0.80 -0.63
CA LEU A 153 10.31 0.43 0.69
C LEU A 153 11.04 -0.83 1.17
N ILE A 154 11.19 -0.93 2.49
CA ILE A 154 11.69 -2.15 3.14
C ILE A 154 10.68 -2.58 4.20
N PRO A 155 9.58 -3.25 3.78
CA PRO A 155 8.60 -3.77 4.71
C PRO A 155 9.21 -4.79 5.67
N VAL A 156 8.89 -4.64 6.95
CA VAL A 156 9.24 -5.56 8.04
C VAL A 156 7.98 -5.87 8.83
N THR A 157 7.66 -7.15 8.97
CA THR A 157 6.54 -7.65 9.76
C THR A 157 7.08 -8.58 10.84
N TYR A 158 6.55 -8.49 12.05
CA TYR A 158 6.87 -9.39 13.13
C TYR A 158 5.60 -9.90 13.83
N ALA A 159 5.25 -11.16 13.55
CA ALA A 159 4.11 -11.82 14.19
C ALA A 159 4.48 -12.22 15.63
N LEU A 160 3.75 -11.70 16.62
CA LEU A 160 3.84 -12.01 18.04
C LEU A 160 2.75 -13.01 18.43
N GLY A 161 2.97 -14.29 18.11
CA GLY A 161 1.95 -15.32 18.25
C GLY A 161 0.84 -15.16 17.21
N ASP A 162 -0.38 -15.60 17.55
CA ASP A 162 -1.49 -15.70 16.61
C ASP A 162 -2.42 -14.47 16.62
N THR A 163 -2.17 -13.49 17.47
CA THR A 163 -3.13 -12.39 17.69
C THR A 163 -2.55 -11.00 17.53
N VAL A 164 -1.23 -10.84 17.55
CA VAL A 164 -0.58 -9.52 17.46
C VAL A 164 0.49 -9.54 16.38
N GLN A 165 0.46 -8.56 15.52
CA GLN A 165 1.48 -8.31 14.51
C GLN A 165 2.04 -6.90 14.68
N LEU A 166 3.34 -6.75 14.55
CA LEU A 166 4.04 -5.46 14.48
C LEU A 166 4.57 -5.25 13.08
N ASP A 167 4.37 -4.08 12.53
CA ASP A 167 4.83 -3.70 11.20
C ASP A 167 5.66 -2.44 11.25
N ALA A 168 6.66 -2.36 10.35
CA ALA A 168 7.44 -1.16 10.10
C ALA A 168 7.88 -1.12 8.64
N THR A 169 7.64 0.00 7.97
CA THR A 169 8.01 0.21 6.57
C THR A 169 8.79 1.50 6.41
N PRO A 170 10.12 1.47 6.51
CA PRO A 170 10.94 2.57 6.05
C PRO A 170 10.91 2.69 4.52
N GLU A 171 10.92 3.93 4.05
CA GLU A 171 10.85 4.29 2.63
C GLU A 171 11.82 5.42 2.31
N ILE A 172 12.39 5.39 1.11
CA ILE A 172 13.22 6.44 0.53
C ILE A 172 12.80 6.69 -0.92
N ASP A 173 12.56 7.95 -1.26
CA ASP A 173 12.05 8.37 -2.55
C ASP A 173 12.93 9.45 -3.20
N ALA A 174 13.03 9.38 -4.53
CA ALA A 174 13.48 10.46 -5.39
C ALA A 174 12.25 11.17 -5.98
N GLN A 175 11.73 12.17 -5.27
CA GLN A 175 10.56 12.93 -5.68
C GLN A 175 10.91 14.08 -6.63
N PRO A 176 10.06 14.44 -7.60
CA PRO A 176 10.25 15.64 -8.38
C PRO A 176 10.11 16.90 -7.50
N ASN A 177 10.94 17.91 -7.75
CA ASN A 177 10.79 19.21 -7.08
C ASN A 177 9.44 19.87 -7.43
N ALA A 178 8.93 20.73 -6.56
CA ALA A 178 7.69 21.46 -6.76
C ALA A 178 7.67 22.22 -8.10
N GLU A 179 8.81 22.81 -8.50
CA GLU A 179 8.99 23.48 -9.80
C GLU A 179 9.14 22.51 -10.99
N ARG A 180 9.08 21.18 -10.76
CA ARG A 180 9.24 20.11 -11.75
C ARG A 180 10.61 20.08 -12.46
N SER A 181 11.60 20.80 -11.94
CA SER A 181 12.98 20.77 -12.39
C SER A 181 13.87 20.13 -11.33
N GLY A 182 14.51 18.99 -11.65
CA GLY A 182 15.31 18.24 -10.69
C GLY A 182 14.50 17.36 -9.76
N ARG A 183 15.17 16.82 -8.75
CA ARG A 183 14.61 15.89 -7.77
C ARG A 183 15.19 16.18 -6.39
N HIS A 184 14.40 15.87 -5.37
CA HIS A 184 14.84 15.89 -3.99
C HIS A 184 14.61 14.53 -3.32
N LEU A 185 15.22 14.37 -2.17
CA LEU A 185 15.04 13.19 -1.34
C LEU A 185 13.85 13.39 -0.41
N ARG A 186 12.91 12.44 -0.44
CA ARG A 186 11.90 12.24 0.58
C ARG A 186 12.16 10.90 1.26
N TYR A 187 11.96 10.82 2.57
CA TYR A 187 12.02 9.57 3.29
C TYR A 187 10.96 9.51 4.38
N SER A 188 10.48 8.32 4.64
CA SER A 188 9.44 8.10 5.63
C SER A 188 9.68 6.82 6.41
N VAL A 189 8.96 6.70 7.51
CA VAL A 189 8.73 5.43 8.19
C VAL A 189 7.29 5.42 8.66
N ALA A 190 6.58 4.36 8.29
CA ALA A 190 5.29 4.01 8.85
C ALA A 190 5.44 2.73 9.67
N GLY A 191 4.58 2.53 10.65
CA GLY A 191 4.54 1.28 11.39
C GLY A 191 3.55 1.33 12.54
N GLY A 192 3.22 0.15 13.07
CA GLY A 192 2.23 0.03 14.10
C GLY A 192 2.07 -1.37 14.63
N ALA A 193 0.91 -1.59 15.24
CA ALA A 193 0.50 -2.87 15.76
C ALA A 193 -0.90 -3.21 15.29
N THR A 194 -1.07 -4.41 14.75
CA THR A 194 -2.36 -5.01 14.41
C THR A 194 -2.72 -6.05 15.45
N VAL A 195 -3.97 -6.06 15.88
CA VAL A 195 -4.53 -7.01 16.84
C VAL A 195 -5.73 -7.71 16.23
N GLU A 196 -5.73 -9.03 16.24
CA GLU A 196 -6.90 -9.84 15.90
C GLU A 196 -7.91 -9.80 17.05
N LEU A 197 -9.04 -9.11 16.81
CA LEU A 197 -10.15 -9.02 17.76
C LEU A 197 -11.01 -10.28 17.73
N THR A 198 -11.14 -10.87 16.56
CA THR A 198 -11.79 -12.17 16.30
C THR A 198 -11.09 -12.86 15.15
N LYS A 199 -11.46 -14.08 14.79
CA LYS A 199 -10.92 -14.81 13.62
C LYS A 199 -11.10 -14.09 12.28
N SER A 200 -11.98 -13.10 12.20
CA SER A 200 -12.30 -12.39 10.97
C SER A 200 -12.27 -10.87 11.10
N LEU A 201 -11.96 -10.33 12.27
CA LEU A 201 -11.91 -8.89 12.49
C LEU A 201 -10.61 -8.53 13.18
N SER A 202 -9.85 -7.66 12.56
CA SER A 202 -8.64 -7.07 13.13
C SER A 202 -8.75 -5.55 13.23
N ALA A 203 -7.97 -4.97 14.13
CA ALA A 203 -7.79 -3.54 14.29
C ALA A 203 -6.31 -3.20 14.35
N ALA A 204 -5.91 -2.08 13.74
CA ALA A 204 -4.55 -1.59 13.83
C ALA A 204 -4.48 -0.17 14.38
N LEU A 205 -3.37 0.11 15.07
CA LEU A 205 -2.95 1.45 15.47
C LEU A 205 -1.56 1.69 14.88
N GLU A 206 -1.44 2.75 14.08
CA GLU A 206 -0.25 3.04 13.30
C GLU A 206 0.19 4.48 13.46
N GLY A 207 1.45 4.74 13.19
CA GLY A 207 2.03 6.06 13.07
C GLY A 207 2.93 6.18 11.86
N GLN A 208 3.03 7.39 11.31
CA GLN A 208 3.92 7.66 10.18
C GLN A 208 4.60 9.02 10.37
N VAL A 209 5.87 9.08 10.01
CA VAL A 209 6.63 10.32 9.87
C VAL A 209 7.20 10.37 8.46
N ILE A 210 6.94 11.49 7.77
CA ILE A 210 7.46 11.77 6.43
C ILE A 210 8.34 13.01 6.52
N ARG A 211 9.56 12.92 6.02
CA ARG A 211 10.46 14.06 5.86
C ARG A 211 10.67 14.33 4.38
N ASP A 212 10.10 15.40 3.91
CA ASP A 212 10.29 15.95 2.57
C ASP A 212 11.42 16.99 2.58
N ARG A 213 12.33 16.91 1.61
CA ARG A 213 13.49 17.80 1.49
C ARG A 213 13.45 18.60 0.18
N ASP A 214 12.25 18.95 -0.29
CA ASP A 214 12.14 19.88 -1.41
C ASP A 214 13.00 21.13 -1.15
N PRO A 215 13.80 21.61 -2.11
CA PRO A 215 14.60 22.81 -1.94
C PRO A 215 13.82 24.04 -1.50
N ASP A 216 12.57 24.16 -1.98
CA ASP A 216 11.73 25.34 -1.78
C ASP A 216 10.85 25.22 -0.52
N ASP A 217 10.45 23.99 -0.13
CA ASP A 217 9.58 23.76 1.02
C ASP A 217 9.94 22.45 1.74
N ARG A 218 10.79 22.55 2.75
CA ARG A 218 11.19 21.41 3.58
C ARG A 218 10.19 21.14 4.68
N THR A 219 9.41 20.08 4.55
CA THR A 219 8.40 19.74 5.54
C THR A 219 8.70 18.45 6.31
N THR A 220 8.06 18.34 7.47
CA THR A 220 7.94 17.08 8.22
C THR A 220 6.47 16.89 8.54
N GLN A 221 5.88 15.84 8.03
CA GLN A 221 4.50 15.45 8.32
C GLN A 221 4.50 14.29 9.31
N THR A 222 3.57 14.29 10.24
CA THR A 222 3.40 13.25 11.26
C THR A 222 1.94 12.85 11.32
N PHE A 223 1.67 11.54 11.32
CA PHE A 223 0.32 10.98 11.30
C PHE A 223 0.15 9.93 12.38
N ALA A 224 -1.10 9.76 12.81
CA ALA A 224 -1.57 8.58 13.52
C ALA A 224 -2.80 8.04 12.79
N ALA A 225 -2.95 6.73 12.78
CA ALA A 225 -4.08 6.06 12.14
C ALA A 225 -4.67 4.98 13.04
N VAL A 226 -5.96 4.78 12.89
CA VAL A 226 -6.67 3.61 13.39
C VAL A 226 -7.43 2.98 12.23
N SER A 227 -7.36 1.67 12.12
CA SER A 227 -8.02 0.94 11.06
C SER A 227 -8.73 -0.31 11.56
N LEU A 228 -9.69 -0.76 10.77
CA LEU A 228 -10.43 -2.00 10.95
C LEU A 228 -10.43 -2.77 9.64
N ALA A 229 -10.15 -4.07 9.71
CA ALA A 229 -10.25 -4.98 8.59
C ALA A 229 -11.17 -6.15 8.96
N TRP A 230 -12.16 -6.39 8.12
CA TRP A 230 -13.07 -7.52 8.26
C TRP A 230 -12.87 -8.48 7.10
N GLN A 231 -12.29 -9.63 7.40
CA GLN A 231 -12.16 -10.74 6.47
C GLN A 231 -13.49 -11.48 6.37
N ALA A 232 -14.33 -11.04 5.43
CA ALA A 232 -15.67 -11.59 5.22
C ALA A 232 -15.61 -13.02 4.67
N ARG A 233 -14.51 -13.39 4.01
CA ARG A 233 -14.18 -14.73 3.46
C ARG A 233 -12.64 -14.86 3.40
N ASP A 234 -12.14 -16.07 3.24
CA ASP A 234 -10.70 -16.34 3.15
C ASP A 234 -10.01 -15.60 1.97
N ASP A 235 -10.80 -15.19 0.96
CA ASP A 235 -10.34 -14.46 -0.22
C ASP A 235 -10.81 -13.00 -0.29
N LEU A 236 -11.60 -12.52 0.70
CA LEU A 236 -12.28 -11.22 0.63
C LEU A 236 -12.23 -10.47 1.96
N GLN A 237 -11.68 -9.27 1.94
CA GLN A 237 -11.64 -8.32 3.05
C GLN A 237 -12.38 -7.03 2.71
N LEU A 238 -13.10 -6.47 3.68
CA LEU A 238 -13.59 -5.10 3.70
C LEU A 238 -12.85 -4.33 4.78
N ASP A 239 -12.56 -3.07 4.52
CA ASP A 239 -11.73 -2.29 5.43
C ASP A 239 -12.14 -0.82 5.54
N ALA A 240 -11.71 -0.20 6.64
CA ALA A 240 -11.83 1.22 6.87
C ALA A 240 -10.61 1.74 7.65
N ILE A 241 -10.17 2.95 7.32
CA ILE A 241 -9.09 3.65 8.03
C ILE A 241 -9.46 5.10 8.28
N CYS A 242 -9.06 5.60 9.44
CA CYS A 242 -9.07 7.01 9.80
C CYS A 242 -7.64 7.43 10.13
N VAL A 243 -7.11 8.40 9.40
CA VAL A 243 -5.78 8.98 9.62
C VAL A 243 -5.95 10.41 10.12
N ALA A 244 -5.21 10.77 11.16
CA ALA A 244 -5.14 12.13 11.71
C ALA A 244 -3.73 12.69 11.51
N GLY A 245 -3.64 13.91 10.98
CA GLY A 245 -2.40 14.68 10.97
C GLY A 245 -2.10 15.22 12.36
N LEU A 246 -0.89 15.03 12.83
CA LEU A 246 -0.46 15.42 14.18
C LEU A 246 0.30 16.75 14.22
N ASN A 247 0.55 17.36 13.05
CA ASN A 247 1.20 18.66 12.97
C ASN A 247 0.64 19.49 11.78
N ALA A 248 0.95 20.78 11.75
CA ALA A 248 0.41 21.71 10.76
C ALA A 248 0.86 21.46 9.30
N ALA A 249 1.89 20.67 9.08
CA ALA A 249 2.35 20.30 7.74
C ALA A 249 1.60 19.09 7.16
N ALA A 250 0.92 18.32 8.02
CA ALA A 250 0.13 17.18 7.61
C ALA A 250 -1.33 17.60 7.33
N PRO A 251 -2.03 16.96 6.37
CA PRO A 251 -3.49 17.07 6.26
C PRO A 251 -4.19 16.75 7.59
N ASP A 252 -5.31 17.43 7.88
CA ASP A 252 -5.99 17.26 9.17
C ASP A 252 -6.54 15.85 9.39
N VAL A 253 -7.20 15.30 8.36
CA VAL A 253 -7.84 13.98 8.45
C VAL A 253 -7.99 13.34 7.08
N GLN A 254 -7.84 12.02 7.05
CA GLN A 254 -8.20 11.18 5.91
C GLN A 254 -9.13 10.06 6.38
N LEU A 255 -10.15 9.76 5.61
CA LEU A 255 -11.05 8.63 5.82
C LEU A 255 -11.12 7.82 4.54
N ALA A 256 -10.84 6.52 4.63
CA ALA A 256 -10.95 5.64 3.48
C ALA A 256 -11.70 4.36 3.82
N PHE A 257 -12.39 3.83 2.81
CA PHE A 257 -13.11 2.55 2.84
C PHE A 257 -12.71 1.75 1.61
N GLY A 258 -12.47 0.47 1.79
CA GLY A 258 -12.02 -0.35 0.69
C GLY A 258 -12.43 -1.80 0.74
N VAL A 259 -12.01 -2.48 -0.31
CA VAL A 259 -12.20 -3.90 -0.50
C VAL A 259 -10.94 -4.50 -1.09
N SER A 260 -10.54 -5.64 -0.59
CA SER A 260 -9.42 -6.43 -1.10
C SER A 260 -9.89 -7.84 -1.43
N ARG A 261 -9.50 -8.36 -2.58
CA ARG A 261 -9.86 -9.73 -3.00
C ARG A 261 -8.71 -10.45 -3.67
N ARG A 262 -8.50 -11.71 -3.27
CA ARG A 262 -7.59 -12.64 -3.89
C ARG A 262 -8.34 -13.58 -4.86
N PHE A 263 -7.71 -13.88 -6.01
CA PHE A 263 -8.20 -14.75 -7.09
C PHE A 263 -7.22 -15.89 -7.38
#